data_5384aaff8d753f88e05c824af6d97182
#
_entry.id   5384aaff8d753f88e05c824af6d97182
#
_cell.length_a   1.000
_cell.length_b   1.000
_cell.length_c   1.000
_cell.angle_alpha   90.00
_cell.angle_beta   90.00
_cell.angle_gamma   90.00
#
_symmetry.space_group_name_H-M   'P 1'
#
loop_
_entity.id
_entity.type
_entity.pdbx_description
1 polymer ?
#
loop_
_entity_poly.entity_id
_entity_poly.type
_entity_poly.pdbx_seq_one_letter_code
_entity_poly.pdbx_strand_id
1 'polypeptide(L)'
;MKHPSIGEFEELVLLMVAALHDEAYGVSIQENLVEKLSKNINISAIHVALKRMEDKGFVKSRFGGITEDRGGRRKKYYVITALGKRTLDRQYELRTSLYHMIPKISFSR
;
A
#
# COMPACT_ATOMS: atom_id res chain seq x y z
N MET A 1 -4.25 18.54 16.17
CA MET A 1 -3.59 17.26 16.23
C MET A 1 -3.12 16.83 14.85
N LYS A 2 -1.90 16.36 14.76
CA LYS A 2 -1.35 15.93 13.48
C LYS A 2 -1.82 14.54 13.11
N HIS A 3 -2.10 14.36 11.84
CA HIS A 3 -2.33 13.03 11.32
C HIS A 3 -0.99 12.36 11.01
N PRO A 4 -0.88 11.04 11.20
CA PRO A 4 0.34 10.36 10.78
C PRO A 4 0.59 10.59 9.30
N SER A 5 1.84 10.87 8.95
CA SER A 5 2.19 11.09 7.55
C SER A 5 2.46 9.76 6.86
N ILE A 6 2.30 9.77 5.55
CA ILE A 6 2.57 8.60 4.74
C ILE A 6 3.42 9.03 3.55
N GLY A 7 4.48 8.30 3.29
CA GLY A 7 5.33 8.57 2.15
C GLY A 7 4.73 8.04 0.87
N GLU A 8 5.26 8.49 -0.27
CA GLU A 8 4.73 8.10 -1.58
C GLU A 8 4.74 6.61 -1.80
N PHE A 9 5.87 5.97 -1.52
CA PHE A 9 5.97 4.54 -1.73
C PHE A 9 5.07 3.77 -0.76
N GLU A 10 5.01 4.23 0.48
CA GLU A 10 4.11 3.62 1.47
C GLU A 10 2.66 3.73 1.02
N GLU A 11 2.30 4.85 0.43
CA GLU A 11 0.93 5.04 -0.06
C GLU A 11 0.59 4.00 -1.13
N LEU A 12 1.52 3.78 -2.07
CA LEU A 12 1.32 2.78 -3.11
C LEU A 12 1.18 1.38 -2.53
N VAL A 13 2.03 1.04 -1.55
CA VAL A 13 1.94 -0.26 -0.90
C VAL A 13 0.61 -0.40 -0.16
N LEU A 14 0.19 0.65 0.54
CA LEU A 14 -1.07 0.62 1.28
C LEU A 14 -2.26 0.47 0.35
N LEU A 15 -2.24 1.17 -0.78
CA LEU A 15 -3.28 1.02 -1.79
C LEU A 15 -3.35 -0.42 -2.29
N MET A 16 -2.19 -1.05 -2.50
CA MET A 16 -2.17 -2.43 -2.97
C MET A 16 -2.66 -3.40 -1.89
N VAL A 17 -2.33 -3.14 -0.62
CA VAL A 17 -2.85 -3.96 0.48
C VAL A 17 -4.38 -3.91 0.47
N ALA A 18 -4.95 -2.72 0.33
CA ALA A 18 -6.39 -2.56 0.30
C ALA A 18 -7.01 -3.24 -0.92
N ALA A 19 -6.35 -3.10 -2.08
CA ALA A 19 -6.87 -3.66 -3.33
C ALA A 19 -6.85 -5.19 -3.32
N LEU A 20 -5.82 -5.78 -2.72
CA LEU A 20 -5.71 -7.24 -2.68
C LEU A 20 -6.57 -7.88 -1.58
N HIS A 21 -7.03 -7.06 -0.66
CA HIS A 21 -7.95 -7.50 0.40
C HIS A 21 -7.38 -8.71 1.16
N ASP A 22 -8.00 -9.88 1.05
CA ASP A 22 -7.57 -11.07 1.79
C ASP A 22 -6.29 -11.71 1.25
N GLU A 23 -5.81 -11.24 0.11
CA GLU A 23 -4.67 -11.84 -0.58
C GLU A 23 -3.41 -11.00 -0.49
N ALA A 24 -3.32 -10.08 0.47
CA ALA A 24 -2.19 -9.16 0.56
C ALA A 24 -1.11 -9.74 1.47
N TYR A 25 -0.03 -10.20 0.88
CA TYR A 25 1.18 -10.60 1.59
C TYR A 25 2.38 -10.12 0.78
N GLY A 26 3.57 -10.17 1.38
CA GLY A 26 4.74 -9.52 0.79
C GLY A 26 4.94 -9.74 -0.69
N VAL A 27 4.94 -11.01 -1.10
CA VAL A 27 5.20 -11.36 -2.50
C VAL A 27 4.05 -10.92 -3.41
N SER A 28 2.80 -11.11 -2.99
CA SER A 28 1.68 -10.70 -3.84
C SER A 28 1.65 -9.19 -4.02
N ILE A 29 1.97 -8.44 -2.96
CA ILE A 29 2.05 -6.98 -3.05
C ILE A 29 3.16 -6.58 -4.02
N GLN A 30 4.32 -7.19 -3.88
CA GLN A 30 5.46 -6.90 -4.76
C GLN A 30 5.12 -7.17 -6.21
N GLU A 31 4.60 -8.35 -6.49
CA GLU A 31 4.32 -8.75 -7.87
C GLU A 31 3.30 -7.84 -8.53
N ASN A 32 2.26 -7.48 -7.81
CA ASN A 32 1.23 -6.61 -8.34
C ASN A 32 1.73 -5.19 -8.56
N LEU A 33 2.58 -4.68 -7.65
CA LEU A 33 3.15 -3.35 -7.82
C LEU A 33 4.15 -3.31 -8.96
N VAL A 34 4.98 -4.36 -9.10
CA VAL A 34 5.92 -4.44 -10.22
C VAL A 34 5.17 -4.37 -11.54
N GLU A 35 4.10 -5.11 -11.65
CA GLU A 35 3.30 -5.12 -12.87
C GLU A 35 2.67 -3.74 -13.11
N LYS A 36 2.08 -3.16 -12.07
CA LYS A 36 1.36 -1.90 -12.20
C LYS A 36 2.30 -0.73 -12.53
N LEU A 37 3.47 -0.71 -11.92
CA LEU A 37 4.42 0.39 -12.08
C LEU A 37 5.42 0.15 -13.20
N SER A 38 5.46 -1.05 -13.76
CA SER A 38 6.38 -1.42 -14.84
C SER A 38 7.82 -1.16 -14.46
N LYS A 39 8.18 -1.50 -13.23
CA LYS A 39 9.55 -1.37 -12.77
C LYS A 39 9.81 -2.36 -11.65
N ASN A 40 11.09 -2.71 -11.48
CA ASN A 40 11.49 -3.64 -10.43
C ASN A 40 11.34 -2.99 -9.06
N ILE A 41 10.89 -3.78 -8.11
CA ILE A 41 10.75 -3.35 -6.72
C ILE A 41 11.35 -4.44 -5.85
N ASN A 42 12.29 -4.06 -5.00
CA ASN A 42 12.94 -4.99 -4.11
C ASN A 42 11.97 -5.44 -3.02
N ILE A 43 11.93 -6.74 -2.75
CA ILE A 43 11.04 -7.27 -1.71
C ILE A 43 11.37 -6.68 -0.33
N SER A 44 12.64 -6.35 -0.09
CA SER A 44 13.01 -5.71 1.17
C SER A 44 12.33 -4.36 1.33
N ALA A 45 12.20 -3.59 0.25
CA ALA A 45 11.51 -2.29 0.32
C ALA A 45 10.05 -2.46 0.69
N ILE A 46 9.41 -3.53 0.17
CA ILE A 46 8.04 -3.84 0.52
C ILE A 46 7.94 -4.14 2.02
N HIS A 47 8.84 -4.98 2.54
CA HIS A 47 8.80 -5.34 3.96
C HIS A 47 9.06 -4.14 4.87
N VAL A 48 9.99 -3.25 4.49
CA VAL A 48 10.24 -2.04 5.28
C VAL A 48 9.00 -1.15 5.30
N ALA A 49 8.35 -0.97 4.15
CA ALA A 49 7.14 -0.16 4.08
C ALA A 49 6.02 -0.75 4.93
N LEU A 50 5.83 -2.08 4.84
CA LEU A 50 4.78 -2.75 5.62
C LEU A 50 5.04 -2.61 7.12
N LYS A 51 6.30 -2.76 7.54
CA LYS A 51 6.65 -2.62 8.95
C LYS A 51 6.35 -1.22 9.45
N ARG A 52 6.74 -0.21 8.67
CA ARG A 52 6.47 1.18 9.04
C ARG A 52 4.99 1.46 9.14
N MET A 53 4.21 0.91 8.20
CA MET A 53 2.77 1.14 8.22
C MET A 53 2.09 0.39 9.34
N GLU A 54 2.61 -0.78 9.70
CA GLU A 54 2.11 -1.49 10.88
C GLU A 54 2.38 -0.69 12.14
N ASP A 55 3.58 -0.13 12.25
CA ASP A 55 3.95 0.71 13.41
C ASP A 55 3.07 1.96 13.50
N LYS A 56 2.68 2.52 12.35
CA LYS A 56 1.80 3.69 12.33
C LYS A 56 0.33 3.35 12.51
N GLY A 57 0.00 2.06 12.51
CA GLY A 57 -1.38 1.62 12.68
C GLY A 57 -2.21 1.61 11.42
N PHE A 58 -1.57 1.71 10.25
CA PHE A 58 -2.29 1.73 8.97
C PHE A 58 -2.67 0.33 8.51
N VAL A 59 -1.91 -0.69 8.92
CA VAL A 59 -2.20 -2.08 8.59
C VAL A 59 -2.06 -2.93 9.83
N LYS A 60 -2.74 -4.06 9.82
CA LYS A 60 -2.55 -5.14 10.79
C LYS A 60 -2.07 -6.37 10.04
N SER A 61 -1.35 -7.23 10.74
CA SER A 61 -0.87 -8.46 10.13
C SER A 61 -1.39 -9.68 10.89
N ARG A 62 -1.44 -10.78 10.17
CA ARG A 62 -1.76 -12.06 10.76
C ARG A 62 -1.06 -13.14 9.96
N PHE A 63 -0.77 -14.26 10.60
CA PHE A 63 -0.21 -15.39 9.89
C PHE A 63 -1.34 -16.23 9.35
N GLY A 64 -1.18 -16.68 8.10
CA GLY A 64 -2.10 -17.62 7.50
C GLY A 64 -1.81 -19.02 7.97
N GLY A 65 -2.54 -19.98 7.41
CA GLY A 65 -2.29 -21.36 7.70
C GLY A 65 -0.97 -21.84 7.14
N ILE A 66 -0.51 -22.99 7.62
CA ILE A 66 0.70 -23.61 7.10
C ILE A 66 0.38 -24.14 5.70
N THR A 67 1.26 -23.87 4.74
CA THR A 67 1.11 -24.37 3.39
C THR A 67 2.28 -25.31 3.07
N GLU A 68 1.98 -26.39 2.41
CA GLU A 68 2.98 -27.42 2.11
C GLU A 68 4.01 -26.96 1.10
N ASP A 69 3.57 -26.20 0.10
CA ASP A 69 4.47 -25.70 -0.93
C ASP A 69 5.47 -24.68 -0.42
N ARG A 70 5.34 -24.26 0.84
CA ARG A 70 6.29 -23.36 1.48
C ARG A 70 7.11 -24.06 2.55
N GLY A 71 7.15 -25.39 2.51
CA GLY A 71 7.92 -26.13 3.50
C GLY A 71 7.42 -25.97 4.90
N GLY A 72 6.14 -25.75 5.08
CA GLY A 72 5.52 -25.59 6.39
C GLY A 72 5.54 -24.17 6.93
N ARG A 73 6.09 -23.22 6.20
CA ARG A 73 6.12 -21.83 6.66
C ARG A 73 4.80 -21.15 6.38
N ARG A 74 4.39 -20.27 7.29
CA ARG A 74 3.16 -19.50 7.13
C ARG A 74 3.40 -18.25 6.34
N LYS A 75 2.40 -17.82 5.60
CA LYS A 75 2.39 -16.50 5.00
C LYS A 75 1.90 -15.48 6.02
N LYS A 76 2.50 -14.31 5.98
CA LYS A 76 2.06 -13.20 6.81
C LYS A 76 1.20 -12.28 5.94
N TYR A 77 -0.06 -12.18 6.27
CA TYR A 77 -1.03 -11.39 5.53
C TYR A 77 -1.24 -10.05 6.21
N TYR A 78 -1.56 -9.06 5.42
CA TYR A 78 -1.81 -7.70 5.91
C TYR A 78 -3.19 -7.25 5.49
N VAL A 79 -3.86 -6.52 6.39
CA VAL A 79 -5.15 -5.89 6.08
C VAL A 79 -5.07 -4.43 6.48
N ILE A 80 -5.76 -3.60 5.72
CA ILE A 80 -5.80 -2.17 6.00
C ILE A 80 -6.71 -1.94 7.21
N THR A 81 -6.32 -1.00 8.07
CA THR A 81 -7.13 -0.63 9.23
C THR A 81 -8.04 0.54 8.86
N ALA A 82 -8.97 0.87 9.77
CA ALA A 82 -9.80 2.06 9.58
C ALA A 82 -8.95 3.31 9.46
N LEU A 83 -7.88 3.42 10.26
CA LEU A 83 -6.97 4.55 10.18
C LEU A 83 -6.26 4.58 8.82
N GLY A 84 -5.82 3.41 8.33
CA GLY A 84 -5.20 3.34 7.02
C GLY A 84 -6.14 3.78 5.91
N LYS A 85 -7.39 3.33 5.98
CA LYS A 85 -8.38 3.73 4.96
C LYS A 85 -8.64 5.24 5.00
N ARG A 86 -8.77 5.81 6.21
CA ARG A 86 -8.97 7.25 6.34
C ARG A 86 -7.78 8.03 5.80
N THR A 87 -6.58 7.50 6.01
CA THR A 87 -5.37 8.14 5.50
C THR A 87 -5.37 8.15 3.98
N LEU A 88 -5.73 7.04 3.35
CA LEU A 88 -5.83 6.97 1.90
C LEU A 88 -6.92 7.91 1.37
N ASP A 89 -8.07 7.95 2.05
CA ASP A 89 -9.15 8.83 1.63
C ASP A 89 -8.71 10.30 1.68
N ARG A 90 -8.00 10.68 2.74
CA ARG A 90 -7.52 12.04 2.91
C ARG A 90 -6.51 12.41 1.83
N GLN A 91 -5.61 11.48 1.50
CA GLN A 91 -4.64 11.71 0.43
C GLN A 91 -5.33 11.86 -0.92
N TYR A 92 -6.32 11.02 -1.17
CA TYR A 92 -7.07 11.09 -2.41
C TYR A 92 -7.81 12.41 -2.55
N GLU A 93 -8.48 12.84 -1.49
CA GLU A 93 -9.23 14.10 -1.50
C GLU A 93 -8.31 15.29 -1.72
N LEU A 94 -7.16 15.29 -1.06
CA LEU A 94 -6.20 16.37 -1.22
C LEU A 94 -5.68 16.44 -2.66
N ARG A 95 -5.26 15.30 -3.20
CA ARG A 95 -4.72 15.26 -4.56
C ARG A 95 -5.79 15.66 -5.59
N THR A 96 -7.00 15.17 -5.40
CA THR A 96 -8.11 15.50 -6.30
C THR A 96 -8.44 16.98 -6.24
N SER A 97 -8.47 17.54 -5.04
CA SER A 97 -8.73 18.96 -4.82
C SER A 97 -7.68 19.83 -5.53
N LEU A 98 -6.41 19.47 -5.35
CA LEU A 98 -5.33 20.21 -6.00
C LEU A 98 -5.37 20.05 -7.51
N TYR A 99 -5.65 18.85 -7.95
CA TYR A 99 -5.73 18.58 -9.39
C TYR A 99 -6.79 19.45 -10.05
N HIS A 100 -7.94 19.60 -9.39
CA HIS A 100 -9.04 20.39 -9.93
C HIS A 100 -8.77 21.89 -9.91
N MET A 101 -7.70 22.32 -9.23
CA MET A 101 -7.27 23.72 -9.28
C MET A 101 -6.50 24.04 -10.55
N ILE A 102 -6.09 23.03 -11.30
CA ILE A 102 -5.34 23.27 -12.54
C ILE A 102 -6.28 23.96 -13.54
N PRO A 103 -5.86 25.12 -14.10
CA PRO A 103 -6.73 25.83 -15.04
C PRO A 103 -7.01 24.99 -16.27
N LYS A 104 -8.16 25.23 -16.87
CA LYS A 104 -8.51 24.57 -18.13
C LYS A 104 -7.77 25.27 -19.25
N ILE A 105 -6.56 24.84 -19.49
CA ILE A 105 -5.71 25.38 -20.54
C ILE A 105 -5.33 24.24 -21.47
N SER A 106 -5.21 24.58 -22.75
CA SER A 106 -4.69 23.64 -23.72
C SER A 106 -3.17 23.62 -23.60
N PHE A 107 -2.60 22.47 -23.34
CA PHE A 107 -1.14 22.33 -23.28
C PHE A 107 -0.66 21.81 -24.62
N SER A 108 0.05 22.65 -25.36
CA SER A 108 0.59 22.24 -26.65
C SER A 108 2.01 21.71 -26.46
N ARG A 109 2.49 20.98 -27.48
CA ARG A 109 3.77 20.29 -27.38
C ARG A 109 4.71 20.87 -28.38
#